data_5420cc5179c33db15bf532c8ef71572b
#
_entry.id   5420cc5179c33db15bf532c8ef71572b
#
_cell.length_a   1.000
_cell.length_b   1.000
_cell.length_c   1.000
_cell.angle_alpha   90.00
_cell.angle_beta   90.00
_cell.angle_gamma   90.00
#
_symmetry.space_group_name_H-M   'P 1'
#
loop_
_entity.id
_entity.type
_entity.pdbx_description
1 polymer ?
#
loop_
_entity_poly.entity_id
_entity_poly.type
_entity_poly.pdbx_seq_one_letter_code
_entity_poly.pdbx_strand_id
1 'polypeptide(L)'
;MQGTNRDGVGDRLKMSRKKEIRKVTIGETAVSLPGIIAVARHGAPVVLSEKAAFRRRMENSRRLLSQALEADVPVYGVTTGFGKSCGTLLSKKSLPQNGETLMRFHGCGTGDPLGIEETRAAMLCRLLCLARGYSAVSLPLLEQLAAFLNLGITPVIPSEGSVGASGDLTPLSYVLGAMAGEREVFYRGKRMPAAKALRLAKLKPYLFGPKEPLSMVNGTSVMTGIAAIVLDRAQHLIEAATSATALSVHALRGKAHHYHPAIGEAKSFPGQIDVAGRLREL
;
A
#
# COMPACT_ATOMS: atom_id res chain seq x y z
N MET A 1 -14.86 6.01 43.30
CA MET A 1 -15.87 5.45 42.38
C MET A 1 -15.65 6.11 41.02
N GLN A 2 -14.90 5.51 40.15
CA GLN A 2 -14.77 5.93 38.75
C GLN A 2 -15.05 4.70 37.89
N GLY A 3 -16.12 4.75 37.11
CA GLY A 3 -16.57 3.69 36.22
C GLY A 3 -15.59 3.51 35.06
N THR A 4 -14.96 2.38 35.00
CA THR A 4 -14.12 1.97 33.87
C THR A 4 -15.05 1.52 32.73
N ASN A 5 -14.94 2.24 31.64
CA ASN A 5 -15.61 1.97 30.37
C ASN A 5 -15.19 0.58 29.84
N ARG A 6 -16.04 -0.44 29.97
CA ARG A 6 -15.79 -1.85 29.61
C ARG A 6 -16.29 -2.24 28.21
N ASP A 7 -16.75 -1.29 27.41
CA ASP A 7 -17.51 -1.61 26.19
C ASP A 7 -16.68 -1.69 24.88
N GLY A 8 -15.37 -1.63 24.95
CA GLY A 8 -14.52 -1.54 23.74
C GLY A 8 -13.87 -2.82 23.21
N VAL A 9 -13.87 -3.92 23.94
CA VAL A 9 -13.05 -5.09 23.62
C VAL A 9 -13.88 -6.25 23.02
N GLY A 10 -15.16 -6.38 23.37
CA GLY A 10 -16.03 -7.48 22.93
C GLY A 10 -16.48 -7.49 21.48
N ASP A 11 -16.31 -6.37 20.75
CA ASP A 11 -16.90 -6.22 19.41
C ASP A 11 -15.95 -6.57 18.24
N ARG A 12 -14.70 -6.96 18.54
CA ARG A 12 -13.67 -7.19 17.49
C ARG A 12 -13.63 -8.61 16.94
N LEU A 13 -14.28 -9.57 17.55
CA LEU A 13 -14.20 -11.00 17.18
C LEU A 13 -15.53 -11.63 16.74
N LYS A 14 -16.58 -10.84 16.57
CA LYS A 14 -17.72 -11.38 15.83
C LYS A 14 -17.28 -11.64 14.40
N MET A 15 -17.20 -12.91 13.98
CA MET A 15 -17.17 -13.31 12.58
C MET A 15 -18.47 -12.79 11.91
N SER A 16 -18.51 -11.49 11.68
CA SER A 16 -19.41 -10.89 10.71
C SER A 16 -19.08 -11.57 9.39
N ARG A 17 -20.06 -12.21 8.74
CA ARG A 17 -19.99 -12.56 7.31
C ARG A 17 -19.32 -11.38 6.62
N LYS A 18 -18.06 -11.55 6.16
CA LYS A 18 -17.25 -10.49 5.54
C LYS A 18 -18.11 -9.90 4.45
N LYS A 19 -18.65 -8.70 4.68
CA LYS A 19 -19.44 -7.97 3.69
C LYS A 19 -18.48 -7.79 2.53
N GLU A 20 -18.78 -8.42 1.40
CA GLU A 20 -17.92 -8.38 0.23
C GLU A 20 -17.65 -6.92 -0.13
N ILE A 21 -16.38 -6.51 -0.10
CA ILE A 21 -15.99 -5.13 -0.40
C ILE A 21 -16.12 -4.97 -1.91
N ARG A 22 -17.22 -4.39 -2.35
CA ARG A 22 -17.54 -4.23 -3.76
C ARG A 22 -16.65 -3.20 -4.46
N LYS A 23 -16.15 -2.20 -3.76
CA LYS A 23 -15.20 -1.18 -4.28
C LYS A 23 -14.46 -0.50 -3.13
N VAL A 24 -13.27 0.03 -3.42
CA VAL A 24 -12.47 0.84 -2.48
C VAL A 24 -12.38 2.27 -3.01
N THR A 25 -12.89 3.23 -2.24
CA THR A 25 -12.86 4.66 -2.59
C THR A 25 -11.66 5.33 -1.92
N ILE A 26 -10.82 5.97 -2.73
CA ILE A 26 -9.59 6.66 -2.31
C ILE A 26 -9.86 8.15 -2.12
N GLY A 27 -9.34 8.71 -1.04
CA GLY A 27 -9.41 10.16 -0.79
C GLY A 27 -10.54 10.60 0.13
N GLU A 28 -11.31 9.67 0.71
CA GLU A 28 -12.37 9.94 1.68
C GLU A 28 -11.95 9.50 3.09
N THR A 29 -12.05 8.23 3.37
CA THR A 29 -11.73 7.62 4.66
C THR A 29 -10.48 6.75 4.57
N ALA A 30 -9.92 6.38 5.71
CA ALA A 30 -8.86 5.38 5.76
C ALA A 30 -9.35 4.04 5.21
N VAL A 31 -8.51 3.39 4.41
CA VAL A 31 -8.76 2.03 3.93
C VAL A 31 -8.26 1.03 4.97
N SER A 32 -9.14 0.14 5.39
CA SER A 32 -8.84 -0.90 6.37
C SER A 32 -8.03 -2.05 5.76
N LEU A 33 -7.45 -2.91 6.61
CA LEU A 33 -6.75 -4.12 6.15
C LEU A 33 -7.64 -4.99 5.23
N PRO A 34 -8.90 -5.30 5.55
CA PRO A 34 -9.78 -6.01 4.60
C PRO A 34 -9.95 -5.29 3.26
N GLY A 35 -9.93 -3.96 3.24
CA GLY A 35 -9.98 -3.17 1.99
C GLY A 35 -8.72 -3.34 1.15
N ILE A 36 -7.54 -3.38 1.78
CA ILE A 36 -6.27 -3.65 1.08
C ILE A 36 -6.30 -5.06 0.48
N ILE A 37 -6.72 -6.05 1.25
CA ILE A 37 -6.82 -7.46 0.80
C ILE A 37 -7.83 -7.61 -0.34
N ALA A 38 -8.97 -6.92 -0.26
CA ALA A 38 -9.99 -6.95 -1.31
C ALA A 38 -9.42 -6.49 -2.68
N VAL A 39 -8.61 -5.43 -2.69
CA VAL A 39 -7.96 -4.95 -3.92
C VAL A 39 -6.80 -5.84 -4.33
N ALA A 40 -5.94 -6.21 -3.41
CA ALA A 40 -4.71 -6.94 -3.71
C ALA A 40 -4.99 -8.36 -4.20
N ARG A 41 -5.83 -9.11 -3.49
CA ARG A 41 -6.13 -10.53 -3.73
C ARG A 41 -7.37 -10.75 -4.59
N HIS A 42 -8.43 -9.98 -4.34
CA HIS A 42 -9.74 -10.23 -4.97
C HIS A 42 -10.06 -9.25 -6.11
N GLY A 43 -9.16 -8.31 -6.41
CA GLY A 43 -9.32 -7.40 -7.54
C GLY A 43 -10.48 -6.41 -7.38
N ALA A 44 -10.87 -6.08 -6.14
CA ALA A 44 -11.92 -5.10 -5.90
C ALA A 44 -11.58 -3.77 -6.59
N PRO A 45 -12.54 -3.15 -7.30
CA PRO A 45 -12.30 -1.91 -8.01
C PRO A 45 -11.86 -0.76 -7.10
N VAL A 46 -10.89 0.00 -7.57
CA VAL A 46 -10.38 1.21 -6.92
C VAL A 46 -10.92 2.43 -7.65
N VAL A 47 -11.56 3.33 -6.93
CA VAL A 47 -12.08 4.58 -7.48
C VAL A 47 -11.56 5.78 -6.68
N LEU A 48 -11.26 6.87 -7.35
CA LEU A 48 -10.92 8.12 -6.68
C LEU A 48 -12.21 8.83 -6.26
N SER A 49 -12.15 9.53 -5.11
CA SER A 49 -13.28 10.32 -4.64
C SER A 49 -13.62 11.45 -5.62
N GLU A 50 -14.91 11.64 -5.85
CA GLU A 50 -15.43 12.77 -6.62
C GLU A 50 -15.71 14.01 -5.77
N LYS A 51 -15.55 13.89 -4.44
CA LYS A 51 -15.81 15.00 -3.51
C LYS A 51 -14.93 16.21 -3.82
N ALA A 52 -15.55 17.38 -3.89
CA ALA A 52 -14.85 18.63 -4.16
C ALA A 52 -13.71 18.92 -3.15
N ALA A 53 -13.86 18.49 -1.89
CA ALA A 53 -12.81 18.62 -0.88
C ALA A 53 -11.56 17.83 -1.21
N PHE A 54 -11.69 16.61 -1.77
CA PHE A 54 -10.56 15.80 -2.22
C PHE A 54 -9.86 16.45 -3.41
N ARG A 55 -10.61 16.82 -4.44
CA ARG A 55 -10.06 17.48 -5.65
C ARG A 55 -9.34 18.77 -5.30
N ARG A 56 -9.96 19.64 -4.49
CA ARG A 56 -9.36 20.90 -3.99
C ARG A 56 -8.05 20.66 -3.25
N ARG A 57 -7.98 19.62 -2.40
CA ARG A 57 -6.75 19.29 -1.68
C ARG A 57 -5.62 18.93 -2.62
N MET A 58 -5.89 18.11 -3.65
CA MET A 58 -4.89 17.74 -4.65
C MET A 58 -4.44 18.94 -5.48
N GLU A 59 -5.35 19.78 -5.95
CA GLU A 59 -5.09 20.99 -6.71
C GLU A 59 -4.28 22.01 -5.91
N ASN A 60 -4.64 22.24 -4.64
CA ASN A 60 -3.90 23.14 -3.76
C ASN A 60 -2.45 22.70 -3.58
N SER A 61 -2.23 21.40 -3.37
CA SER A 61 -0.88 20.85 -3.23
C SER A 61 -0.03 21.08 -4.50
N ARG A 62 -0.62 20.88 -5.68
CA ARG A 62 0.03 21.16 -6.97
C ARG A 62 0.32 22.64 -7.16
N ARG A 63 -0.67 23.50 -6.85
CA ARG A 63 -0.53 24.96 -6.95
C ARG A 63 0.62 25.47 -6.10
N LEU A 64 0.76 25.00 -4.86
CA LEU A 64 1.89 25.39 -3.99
C LEU A 64 3.23 25.00 -4.60
N LEU A 65 3.35 23.83 -5.21
CA LEU A 65 4.58 23.46 -5.92
C LEU A 65 4.84 24.41 -7.11
N SER A 66 3.84 24.70 -7.93
CA SER A 66 4.00 25.62 -9.07
C SER A 66 4.45 27.00 -8.63
N GLN A 67 3.83 27.55 -7.58
CA GLN A 67 4.23 28.84 -7.00
C GLN A 67 5.68 28.83 -6.49
N ALA A 68 6.11 27.75 -5.82
CA ALA A 68 7.49 27.62 -5.38
C ALA A 68 8.49 27.58 -6.56
N LEU A 69 8.13 26.88 -7.65
CA LEU A 69 8.95 26.78 -8.85
C LEU A 69 9.02 28.13 -9.63
N GLU A 70 7.91 28.86 -9.68
CA GLU A 70 7.85 30.21 -10.28
C GLU A 70 8.67 31.24 -9.50
N ALA A 71 8.65 31.13 -8.16
CA ALA A 71 9.41 31.99 -7.26
C ALA A 71 10.88 31.55 -7.08
N ASP A 72 11.37 30.60 -7.87
CA ASP A 72 12.71 30.01 -7.78
C ASP A 72 13.10 29.50 -6.39
N VAL A 73 12.12 29.09 -5.58
CA VAL A 73 12.36 28.47 -4.28
C VAL A 73 12.95 27.08 -4.49
N PRO A 74 14.08 26.74 -3.85
CA PRO A 74 14.68 25.42 -3.95
C PRO A 74 13.70 24.34 -3.46
N VAL A 75 13.37 23.38 -4.32
CA VAL A 75 12.52 22.23 -3.99
C VAL A 75 13.35 20.96 -4.12
N TYR A 76 13.52 20.25 -2.99
CA TYR A 76 14.31 19.03 -2.90
C TYR A 76 13.92 18.01 -3.97
N GLY A 77 14.91 17.55 -4.71
CA GLY A 77 14.76 16.53 -5.76
C GLY A 77 13.90 16.96 -6.96
N VAL A 78 13.62 18.26 -7.06
CA VAL A 78 13.00 18.90 -8.23
C VAL A 78 13.96 19.91 -8.82
N THR A 79 14.23 21.02 -8.10
CA THR A 79 15.21 22.03 -8.49
C THR A 79 16.57 21.81 -7.83
N THR A 80 16.71 20.78 -7.02
CA THR A 80 17.97 20.33 -6.43
C THR A 80 18.23 18.86 -6.78
N GLY A 81 19.47 18.41 -6.59
CA GLY A 81 19.81 17.00 -6.61
C GLY A 81 19.21 16.24 -5.41
N PHE A 82 19.48 14.93 -5.33
CA PHE A 82 18.99 14.03 -4.30
C PHE A 82 20.08 13.67 -3.29
N GLY A 83 19.70 13.35 -2.08
CA GLY A 83 20.59 12.87 -1.03
C GLY A 83 21.78 13.82 -0.80
N LYS A 84 22.99 13.33 -0.98
CA LYS A 84 24.22 14.12 -0.80
C LYS A 84 24.33 15.33 -1.74
N SER A 85 23.65 15.28 -2.89
CA SER A 85 23.62 16.38 -3.87
C SER A 85 22.47 17.36 -3.66
N CYS A 86 21.78 17.33 -2.53
CA CYS A 86 20.62 18.22 -2.27
C CYS A 86 20.97 19.71 -2.25
N GLY A 87 22.24 20.07 -2.02
CA GLY A 87 22.74 21.45 -2.13
C GLY A 87 23.05 21.92 -3.55
N THR A 88 22.99 21.02 -4.55
CA THR A 88 23.28 21.37 -5.93
C THR A 88 22.00 21.80 -6.64
N LEU A 89 21.91 23.05 -7.08
CA LEU A 89 20.79 23.54 -7.88
C LEU A 89 20.86 23.00 -9.31
N LEU A 90 19.72 22.55 -9.81
CA LEU A 90 19.56 22.03 -11.16
C LEU A 90 18.99 23.12 -12.09
N SER A 91 19.42 23.14 -13.34
CA SER A 91 18.83 24.05 -14.33
C SER A 91 17.37 23.66 -14.64
N LYS A 92 16.51 24.64 -14.92
CA LYS A 92 15.11 24.39 -15.32
C LYS A 92 15.00 23.46 -16.54
N LYS A 93 16.02 23.46 -17.42
CA LYS A 93 16.08 22.59 -18.62
C LYS A 93 16.27 21.10 -18.27
N SER A 94 16.87 20.78 -17.13
CA SER A 94 17.16 19.40 -16.71
C SER A 94 16.03 18.76 -15.86
N LEU A 95 14.99 19.50 -15.49
CA LEU A 95 13.90 19.00 -14.64
C LEU A 95 13.17 17.76 -15.20
N PRO A 96 12.82 17.66 -16.51
CA PRO A 96 12.20 16.48 -17.06
C PRO A 96 13.10 15.23 -16.99
N GLN A 97 14.40 15.41 -17.31
CA GLN A 97 15.39 14.33 -17.31
C GLN A 97 15.69 13.80 -15.91
N ASN A 98 15.51 14.63 -14.88
CA ASN A 98 15.77 14.25 -13.49
C ASN A 98 14.85 13.13 -13.02
N GLY A 99 13.60 13.12 -13.48
CA GLY A 99 12.63 12.07 -13.17
C GLY A 99 12.98 10.72 -13.80
N GLU A 100 13.40 10.71 -15.06
CA GLU A 100 13.84 9.51 -15.77
C GLU A 100 15.13 8.97 -15.14
N THR A 101 16.07 9.85 -14.81
CA THR A 101 17.32 9.48 -14.13
C THR A 101 17.05 8.83 -12.79
N LEU A 102 16.14 9.39 -11.98
CA LEU A 102 15.76 8.83 -10.70
C LEU A 102 15.22 7.40 -10.83
N MET A 103 14.34 7.16 -11.79
CA MET A 103 13.76 5.86 -12.08
C MET A 103 14.81 4.83 -12.48
N ARG A 104 15.70 5.21 -13.41
CA ARG A 104 16.73 4.30 -13.95
C ARG A 104 17.80 4.02 -12.92
N PHE A 105 18.23 5.04 -12.16
CA PHE A 105 19.25 4.93 -11.13
C PHE A 105 18.85 3.96 -10.00
N HIS A 106 17.57 3.97 -9.58
CA HIS A 106 17.08 3.09 -8.53
C HIS A 106 16.60 1.73 -9.03
N GLY A 107 16.60 1.49 -10.34
CA GLY A 107 16.17 0.22 -10.92
C GLY A 107 17.24 -0.88 -10.88
N CYS A 108 17.85 -1.09 -9.72
CA CYS A 108 18.98 -2.02 -9.51
C CYS A 108 18.61 -3.21 -8.59
N GLY A 109 17.31 -3.50 -8.41
CA GLY A 109 16.85 -4.62 -7.61
C GLY A 109 17.22 -5.97 -8.23
N THR A 110 17.35 -6.99 -7.37
CA THR A 110 17.69 -8.37 -7.71
C THR A 110 16.71 -9.35 -7.06
N GLY A 111 16.91 -10.63 -7.25
CA GLY A 111 16.07 -11.70 -6.70
C GLY A 111 14.81 -11.97 -7.51
N ASP A 112 14.01 -12.90 -7.02
CA ASP A 112 12.76 -13.28 -7.63
C ASP A 112 11.72 -12.13 -7.57
N PRO A 113 10.76 -12.09 -8.50
CA PRO A 113 9.70 -11.12 -8.42
C PRO A 113 8.88 -11.24 -7.13
N LEU A 114 8.50 -10.11 -6.54
CA LEU A 114 7.46 -10.07 -5.50
C LEU A 114 6.16 -10.69 -6.05
N GLY A 115 5.40 -11.31 -5.18
CA GLY A 115 4.09 -11.84 -5.50
C GLY A 115 3.13 -10.74 -6.03
N ILE A 116 2.16 -11.17 -6.83
CA ILE A 116 1.16 -10.26 -7.41
C ILE A 116 0.36 -9.57 -6.30
N GLU A 117 -0.02 -10.28 -5.24
CA GLU A 117 -0.77 -9.72 -4.11
C GLU A 117 0.06 -8.62 -3.40
N GLU A 118 1.32 -8.91 -3.09
CA GLU A 118 2.25 -7.99 -2.42
C GLU A 118 2.48 -6.73 -3.27
N THR A 119 2.71 -6.89 -4.58
CA THR A 119 2.90 -5.78 -5.50
C THR A 119 1.63 -4.90 -5.61
N ARG A 120 0.45 -5.51 -5.72
CA ARG A 120 -0.81 -4.78 -5.79
C ARG A 120 -1.12 -4.05 -4.47
N ALA A 121 -0.83 -4.69 -3.33
CA ALA A 121 -0.94 -4.04 -2.02
C ALA A 121 0.00 -2.84 -1.90
N ALA A 122 1.24 -2.97 -2.35
CA ALA A 122 2.23 -1.88 -2.39
C ALA A 122 1.75 -0.70 -3.27
N MET A 123 1.23 -0.98 -4.45
CA MET A 123 0.66 0.03 -5.35
C MET A 123 -0.53 0.75 -4.70
N LEU A 124 -1.44 0.01 -4.05
CA LEU A 124 -2.57 0.60 -3.33
C LEU A 124 -2.10 1.46 -2.16
N CYS A 125 -1.15 0.99 -1.35
CA CYS A 125 -0.56 1.76 -0.26
C CYS A 125 0.09 3.05 -0.77
N ARG A 126 0.74 2.99 -1.95
CA ARG A 126 1.30 4.20 -2.59
C ARG A 126 0.21 5.16 -3.00
N LEU A 127 -0.83 4.67 -3.67
CA LEU A 127 -1.98 5.47 -4.07
C LEU A 127 -2.65 6.15 -2.86
N LEU A 128 -2.85 5.43 -1.77
CA LEU A 128 -3.42 5.95 -0.52
C LEU A 128 -2.56 7.07 0.08
N CYS A 129 -1.24 6.88 0.09
CA CYS A 129 -0.30 7.88 0.58
C CYS A 129 -0.34 9.15 -0.26
N LEU A 130 -0.28 9.04 -1.59
CA LEU A 130 -0.28 10.17 -2.51
C LEU A 130 -1.61 10.92 -2.49
N ALA A 131 -2.73 10.22 -2.36
CA ALA A 131 -4.08 10.79 -2.29
C ALA A 131 -4.33 11.65 -1.04
N ARG A 132 -3.40 11.65 -0.07
CA ARG A 132 -3.46 12.58 1.07
C ARG A 132 -3.19 14.03 0.67
N GLY A 133 -2.59 14.28 -0.51
CA GLY A 133 -2.39 15.62 -1.05
C GLY A 133 -1.19 16.39 -0.49
N TYR A 134 -0.21 15.69 0.14
CA TYR A 134 1.02 16.33 0.65
C TYR A 134 2.21 16.23 -0.30
N SER A 135 2.08 15.47 -1.39
CA SER A 135 3.19 15.13 -2.27
C SER A 135 3.23 15.91 -3.58
N ALA A 136 2.32 16.86 -3.78
CA ALA A 136 2.19 17.69 -4.96
C ALA A 136 2.06 16.91 -6.28
N VAL A 137 1.42 15.74 -6.24
CA VAL A 137 1.11 14.94 -7.44
C VAL A 137 -0.22 15.37 -8.05
N SER A 138 -0.38 15.12 -9.35
CA SER A 138 -1.61 15.42 -10.09
C SER A 138 -2.67 14.34 -9.93
N LEU A 139 -3.93 14.67 -10.17
CA LEU A 139 -5.01 13.69 -10.25
C LEU A 139 -4.78 12.64 -11.35
N PRO A 140 -4.33 13.00 -12.58
CA PRO A 140 -4.01 12.01 -13.61
C PRO A 140 -3.00 10.94 -13.19
N LEU A 141 -2.02 11.26 -12.33
CA LEU A 141 -1.11 10.27 -11.77
C LEU A 141 -1.85 9.23 -10.93
N LEU A 142 -2.74 9.69 -10.05
CA LEU A 142 -3.55 8.81 -9.20
C LEU A 142 -4.51 7.96 -10.03
N GLU A 143 -5.11 8.55 -11.07
CA GLU A 143 -5.99 7.87 -12.02
C GLU A 143 -5.26 6.77 -12.78
N GLN A 144 -4.04 7.03 -13.26
CA GLN A 144 -3.20 6.04 -13.93
C GLN A 144 -2.84 4.88 -12.99
N LEU A 145 -2.46 5.18 -11.74
CA LEU A 145 -2.13 4.15 -10.75
C LEU A 145 -3.36 3.32 -10.36
N ALA A 146 -4.53 3.94 -10.22
CA ALA A 146 -5.79 3.25 -10.02
C ALA A 146 -6.16 2.38 -11.23
N ALA A 147 -5.94 2.86 -12.46
CA ALA A 147 -6.16 2.11 -13.68
C ALA A 147 -5.27 0.86 -13.75
N PHE A 148 -4.01 0.93 -13.34
CA PHE A 148 -3.14 -0.24 -13.24
C PHE A 148 -3.73 -1.31 -12.32
N LEU A 149 -4.21 -0.91 -11.13
CA LEU A 149 -4.86 -1.82 -10.18
C LEU A 149 -6.13 -2.44 -10.79
N ASN A 150 -6.99 -1.63 -11.40
CA ASN A 150 -8.28 -2.06 -11.94
C ASN A 150 -8.15 -2.97 -13.18
N LEU A 151 -7.14 -2.72 -14.01
CA LEU A 151 -6.88 -3.51 -15.22
C LEU A 151 -5.98 -4.71 -14.95
N GLY A 152 -5.46 -4.87 -13.72
CA GLY A 152 -4.57 -5.97 -13.36
C GLY A 152 -3.18 -5.87 -14.00
N ILE A 153 -2.72 -4.65 -14.29
CA ILE A 153 -1.34 -4.41 -14.73
C ILE A 153 -0.46 -4.34 -13.49
N THR A 154 0.34 -5.38 -13.25
CA THR A 154 1.13 -5.52 -12.03
C THR A 154 2.62 -5.47 -12.38
N PRO A 155 3.37 -4.42 -11.97
CA PRO A 155 4.80 -4.32 -12.22
C PRO A 155 5.58 -5.52 -11.68
N VAL A 156 6.59 -5.95 -12.42
CA VAL A 156 7.55 -6.96 -11.96
C VAL A 156 8.56 -6.26 -11.07
N ILE A 157 8.44 -6.44 -9.77
CA ILE A 157 9.32 -5.83 -8.75
C ILE A 157 10.23 -6.91 -8.20
N PRO A 158 11.56 -6.81 -8.33
CA PRO A 158 12.49 -7.70 -7.66
C PRO A 158 12.33 -7.65 -6.13
N SER A 159 12.46 -8.79 -5.47
CA SER A 159 12.26 -8.91 -4.02
C SER A 159 13.37 -8.26 -3.19
N GLU A 160 14.55 -8.10 -3.76
CA GLU A 160 15.72 -7.55 -3.10
C GLU A 160 16.10 -6.20 -3.71
N GLY A 161 16.34 -5.18 -2.86
CA GLY A 161 16.76 -3.86 -3.34
C GLY A 161 16.35 -2.69 -2.45
N SER A 162 15.31 -2.79 -1.62
CA SER A 162 15.02 -1.76 -0.63
C SER A 162 16.04 -1.85 0.49
N VAL A 163 16.65 -0.70 0.83
CA VAL A 163 17.55 -0.59 1.99
C VAL A 163 16.85 0.05 3.20
N GLY A 164 15.57 0.34 3.09
CA GLY A 164 14.76 0.91 4.16
C GLY A 164 15.15 2.32 4.58
N ALA A 165 16.10 2.95 3.89
CA ALA A 165 16.56 4.30 4.19
C ALA A 165 15.74 5.32 3.41
N SER A 166 14.90 6.10 4.10
CA SER A 166 14.02 7.13 3.52
C SER A 166 12.93 6.57 2.58
N GLY A 167 12.62 5.29 2.67
CA GLY A 167 11.57 4.62 1.89
C GLY A 167 12.10 3.51 0.99
N ASP A 168 11.17 2.95 0.21
CA ASP A 168 11.38 1.78 -0.64
C ASP A 168 11.70 2.21 -2.09
N LEU A 169 12.77 3.00 -2.28
CA LEU A 169 13.05 3.67 -3.56
C LEU A 169 13.23 2.67 -4.71
N THR A 170 14.08 1.66 -4.50
CA THR A 170 14.34 0.64 -5.53
C THR A 170 13.07 -0.07 -5.98
N PRO A 171 12.29 -0.74 -5.14
CA PRO A 171 11.09 -1.43 -5.62
C PRO A 171 10.03 -0.48 -6.19
N LEU A 172 9.85 0.72 -5.64
CA LEU A 172 8.90 1.70 -6.19
C LEU A 172 9.35 2.26 -7.55
N SER A 173 10.65 2.25 -7.88
CA SER A 173 11.14 2.66 -9.19
C SER A 173 10.63 1.75 -10.31
N TYR A 174 10.34 0.48 -10.03
CA TYR A 174 9.73 -0.45 -10.99
C TYR A 174 8.26 -0.11 -11.26
N VAL A 175 7.51 0.35 -10.26
CA VAL A 175 6.15 0.87 -10.48
C VAL A 175 6.18 2.12 -11.35
N LEU A 176 7.07 3.06 -11.03
CA LEU A 176 7.29 4.28 -11.81
C LEU A 176 7.64 3.95 -13.26
N GLY A 177 8.61 3.04 -13.47
CA GLY A 177 9.04 2.62 -14.81
C GLY A 177 7.94 1.94 -15.60
N ALA A 178 7.15 1.07 -14.96
CA ALA A 178 6.01 0.43 -15.61
C ALA A 178 4.96 1.45 -16.08
N MET A 179 4.70 2.49 -15.29
CA MET A 179 3.80 3.58 -15.68
C MET A 179 4.35 4.41 -16.84
N ALA A 180 5.66 4.59 -16.92
CA ALA A 180 6.34 5.23 -18.06
C ALA A 180 6.37 4.36 -19.34
N GLY A 181 5.95 3.09 -19.25
CA GLY A 181 6.04 2.14 -20.36
C GLY A 181 7.40 1.43 -20.46
N GLU A 182 8.27 1.65 -19.47
CA GLU A 182 9.54 0.93 -19.32
C GLU A 182 9.36 -0.30 -18.41
N ARG A 183 10.36 -1.17 -18.30
CA ARG A 183 10.32 -2.36 -17.44
C ARG A 183 9.29 -3.39 -17.89
N GLU A 184 9.02 -4.35 -17.04
CA GLU A 184 8.10 -5.46 -17.28
C GLU A 184 6.93 -5.45 -16.28
N VAL A 185 5.84 -6.07 -16.72
CA VAL A 185 4.63 -6.24 -15.91
C VAL A 185 4.06 -7.64 -16.11
N PHE A 186 3.32 -8.12 -15.12
CA PHE A 186 2.35 -9.18 -15.29
C PHE A 186 1.04 -8.56 -15.77
N TYR A 187 0.51 -9.07 -16.89
CA TYR A 187 -0.77 -8.66 -17.44
C TYR A 187 -1.47 -9.85 -18.10
N ARG A 188 -2.72 -10.10 -17.72
CA ARG A 188 -3.50 -11.26 -18.21
C ARG A 188 -2.74 -12.60 -18.04
N GLY A 189 -2.13 -12.80 -16.88
CA GLY A 189 -1.38 -14.00 -16.54
C GLY A 189 -0.02 -14.17 -17.25
N LYS A 190 0.45 -13.17 -18.00
CA LYS A 190 1.71 -13.22 -18.73
C LYS A 190 2.65 -12.09 -18.33
N ARG A 191 3.93 -12.39 -18.20
CA ARG A 191 5.00 -11.40 -18.07
C ARG A 191 5.32 -10.83 -19.46
N MET A 192 5.35 -9.49 -19.56
CA MET A 192 5.63 -8.79 -20.81
C MET A 192 6.16 -7.37 -20.57
N PRO A 193 6.77 -6.73 -21.60
CA PRO A 193 7.16 -5.32 -21.52
C PRO A 193 5.96 -4.43 -21.20
N ALA A 194 6.14 -3.45 -20.30
CA ALA A 194 5.08 -2.54 -19.86
C ALA A 194 4.45 -1.77 -21.04
N ALA A 195 5.25 -1.28 -21.99
CA ALA A 195 4.74 -0.63 -23.19
C ALA A 195 3.75 -1.48 -23.98
N LYS A 196 3.98 -2.82 -24.05
CA LYS A 196 3.05 -3.74 -24.70
C LYS A 196 1.75 -3.89 -23.90
N ALA A 197 1.85 -4.04 -22.58
CA ALA A 197 0.69 -4.16 -21.71
C ALA A 197 -0.17 -2.89 -21.75
N LEU A 198 0.44 -1.71 -21.67
CA LEU A 198 -0.24 -0.41 -21.78
C LEU A 198 -1.03 -0.30 -23.11
N ARG A 199 -0.39 -0.64 -24.23
CA ARG A 199 -1.06 -0.63 -25.54
C ARG A 199 -2.25 -1.58 -25.59
N LEU A 200 -2.12 -2.81 -25.05
CA LEU A 200 -3.20 -3.78 -24.97
C LEU A 200 -4.33 -3.34 -24.04
N ALA A 201 -4.02 -2.58 -23.01
CA ALA A 201 -4.96 -1.99 -22.05
C ALA A 201 -5.55 -0.65 -22.53
N LYS A 202 -5.13 -0.14 -23.71
CA LYS A 202 -5.49 1.18 -24.25
C LYS A 202 -5.11 2.35 -23.32
N LEU A 203 -4.04 2.18 -22.57
CA LEU A 203 -3.42 3.23 -21.76
C LEU A 203 -2.21 3.81 -22.49
N LYS A 204 -1.96 5.09 -22.27
CA LYS A 204 -0.71 5.75 -22.72
C LYS A 204 0.35 5.65 -21.61
N PRO A 205 1.65 5.57 -21.98
CA PRO A 205 2.73 5.81 -21.02
C PRO A 205 2.51 7.15 -20.30
N TYR A 206 2.71 7.16 -19.00
CA TYR A 206 2.54 8.36 -18.19
C TYR A 206 3.75 9.26 -18.30
N LEU A 207 3.52 10.53 -18.57
CA LEU A 207 4.57 11.57 -18.60
C LEU A 207 4.57 12.29 -17.24
N PHE A 208 5.60 12.05 -16.47
CA PHE A 208 5.69 12.56 -15.10
C PHE A 208 6.01 14.07 -15.09
N GLY A 209 5.21 14.81 -14.34
CA GLY A 209 5.47 16.20 -14.04
C GLY A 209 6.52 16.40 -12.93
N PRO A 210 6.91 17.66 -12.69
CA PRO A 210 7.83 18.00 -11.60
C PRO A 210 7.40 17.38 -10.27
N LYS A 211 8.35 16.83 -9.51
CA LYS A 211 8.18 16.15 -8.22
C LYS A 211 7.48 14.78 -8.26
N GLU A 212 6.69 14.46 -9.28
CA GLU A 212 5.96 13.20 -9.35
C GLU A 212 6.86 11.96 -9.30
N PRO A 213 8.02 11.92 -10.01
CA PRO A 213 8.92 10.78 -9.90
C PRO A 213 9.42 10.55 -8.46
N LEU A 214 9.89 11.60 -7.80
CA LEU A 214 10.31 11.53 -6.41
C LEU A 214 9.15 11.13 -5.50
N SER A 215 7.98 11.71 -5.71
CA SER A 215 6.77 11.38 -4.95
C SER A 215 6.33 9.94 -5.17
N MET A 216 6.58 9.35 -6.30
CA MET A 216 6.27 7.93 -6.58
C MET A 216 7.24 6.96 -5.88
N VAL A 217 8.53 7.28 -5.81
CA VAL A 217 9.53 6.33 -5.30
C VAL A 217 9.84 6.50 -3.81
N ASN A 218 9.64 7.70 -3.24
CA ASN A 218 10.05 7.99 -1.88
C ASN A 218 8.91 7.76 -0.87
N GLY A 219 8.88 6.57 -0.30
CA GLY A 219 7.93 6.17 0.75
C GLY A 219 8.02 4.69 1.09
N THR A 220 7.33 4.28 2.15
CA THR A 220 7.37 2.94 2.74
C THR A 220 6.22 2.04 2.25
N SER A 221 5.74 2.27 1.05
CA SER A 221 4.51 1.63 0.56
C SER A 221 4.68 0.16 0.24
N VAL A 222 5.89 -0.27 -0.16
CA VAL A 222 6.16 -1.69 -0.43
C VAL A 222 6.23 -2.46 0.88
N MET A 223 6.98 -1.96 1.86
CA MET A 223 7.01 -2.53 3.22
C MET A 223 5.59 -2.62 3.80
N THR A 224 4.80 -1.55 3.72
CA THR A 224 3.43 -1.50 4.24
C THR A 224 2.50 -2.49 3.52
N GLY A 225 2.63 -2.61 2.20
CA GLY A 225 1.84 -3.55 1.39
C GLY A 225 2.14 -4.99 1.74
N ILE A 226 3.42 -5.36 1.83
CA ILE A 226 3.86 -6.70 2.26
C ILE A 226 3.38 -6.98 3.68
N ALA A 227 3.56 -6.04 4.61
CA ALA A 227 3.10 -6.19 5.98
C ALA A 227 1.58 -6.43 6.08
N ALA A 228 0.78 -5.76 5.25
CA ALA A 228 -0.67 -5.98 5.20
C ALA A 228 -1.01 -7.42 4.77
N ILE A 229 -0.34 -7.95 3.74
CA ILE A 229 -0.56 -9.34 3.29
C ILE A 229 -0.12 -10.33 4.35
N VAL A 230 1.04 -10.13 4.98
CA VAL A 230 1.56 -11.01 6.04
C VAL A 230 0.64 -10.99 7.26
N LEU A 231 0.15 -9.82 7.66
CA LEU A 231 -0.78 -9.69 8.79
C LEU A 231 -2.10 -10.45 8.54
N ASP A 232 -2.67 -10.33 7.35
CA ASP A 232 -3.88 -11.07 6.98
C ASP A 232 -3.64 -12.60 7.03
N ARG A 233 -2.52 -13.07 6.49
CA ARG A 233 -2.12 -14.49 6.56
C ARG A 233 -1.92 -14.97 8.01
N ALA A 234 -1.28 -14.15 8.85
CA ALA A 234 -1.07 -14.46 10.27
C ALA A 234 -2.39 -14.56 11.03
N GLN A 235 -3.36 -13.68 10.78
CA GLN A 235 -4.69 -13.76 11.37
C GLN A 235 -5.40 -15.06 11.00
N HIS A 236 -5.39 -15.45 9.73
CA HIS A 236 -5.97 -16.73 9.30
C HIS A 236 -5.27 -17.95 9.92
N LEU A 237 -3.94 -17.89 10.08
CA LEU A 237 -3.18 -18.96 10.73
C LEU A 237 -3.58 -19.11 12.22
N ILE A 238 -3.76 -18.00 12.94
CA ILE A 238 -4.22 -18.01 14.33
C ILE A 238 -5.63 -18.61 14.43
N GLU A 239 -6.55 -18.22 13.54
CA GLU A 239 -7.90 -18.78 13.49
C GLU A 239 -7.88 -20.30 13.25
N ALA A 240 -7.07 -20.77 12.30
CA ALA A 240 -6.91 -22.19 11.99
C ALA A 240 -6.30 -22.96 13.18
N ALA A 241 -5.26 -22.44 13.81
CA ALA A 241 -4.62 -23.03 14.97
C ALA A 241 -5.60 -23.13 16.17
N THR A 242 -6.39 -22.08 16.41
CA THR A 242 -7.40 -22.06 17.46
C THR A 242 -8.47 -23.13 17.21
N SER A 243 -8.95 -23.25 15.98
CA SER A 243 -9.93 -24.27 15.60
C SER A 243 -9.36 -25.69 15.73
N ALA A 244 -8.13 -25.93 15.31
CA ALA A 244 -7.44 -27.21 15.47
C ALA A 244 -7.26 -27.57 16.95
N THR A 245 -6.94 -26.60 17.81
CA THR A 245 -6.84 -26.77 19.26
C THR A 245 -8.20 -27.18 19.84
N ALA A 246 -9.29 -26.49 19.46
CA ALA A 246 -10.63 -26.85 19.92
C ALA A 246 -10.99 -28.29 19.55
N LEU A 247 -10.76 -28.72 18.32
CA LEU A 247 -10.96 -30.09 17.87
C LEU A 247 -10.14 -31.11 18.70
N SER A 248 -8.89 -30.80 18.99
CA SER A 248 -8.00 -31.62 19.81
C SER A 248 -8.53 -31.75 21.25
N VAL A 249 -8.99 -30.63 21.83
CA VAL A 249 -9.61 -30.63 23.18
C VAL A 249 -10.84 -31.52 23.20
N HIS A 250 -11.72 -31.44 22.20
CA HIS A 250 -12.88 -32.32 22.11
C HIS A 250 -12.50 -33.79 21.95
N ALA A 251 -11.57 -34.10 21.05
CA ALA A 251 -11.12 -35.49 20.81
C ALA A 251 -10.52 -36.12 22.06
N LEU A 252 -9.76 -35.35 22.84
CA LEU A 252 -9.12 -35.81 24.09
C LEU A 252 -10.03 -35.70 25.32
N ARG A 253 -11.29 -35.31 25.15
CA ARG A 253 -12.24 -35.03 26.24
C ARG A 253 -11.68 -34.06 27.28
N GLY A 254 -11.01 -33.02 26.80
CA GLY A 254 -10.44 -31.96 27.61
C GLY A 254 -11.51 -31.17 28.36
N LYS A 255 -11.10 -30.50 29.43
CA LYS A 255 -12.04 -29.78 30.30
C LYS A 255 -12.01 -28.28 30.02
N ALA A 256 -13.17 -27.68 29.75
CA ALA A 256 -13.33 -26.26 29.41
C ALA A 256 -12.82 -25.32 30.52
N HIS A 257 -12.75 -25.77 31.80
CA HIS A 257 -12.26 -24.91 32.88
C HIS A 257 -10.78 -24.52 32.75
N HIS A 258 -9.98 -25.21 31.91
CA HIS A 258 -8.61 -24.81 31.59
C HIS A 258 -8.55 -23.50 30.82
N TYR A 259 -9.67 -23.06 30.23
CA TYR A 259 -9.81 -21.79 29.50
C TYR A 259 -10.67 -20.77 30.27
N HIS A 260 -10.82 -20.94 31.62
CA HIS A 260 -11.64 -20.06 32.44
C HIS A 260 -11.10 -18.60 32.38
N PRO A 261 -11.99 -17.57 32.34
CA PRO A 261 -11.59 -16.16 32.25
C PRO A 261 -10.59 -15.71 33.30
N ALA A 262 -10.73 -16.20 34.56
CA ALA A 262 -9.83 -15.85 35.66
C ALA A 262 -8.36 -16.21 35.39
N ILE A 263 -8.07 -17.21 34.54
CA ILE A 263 -6.70 -17.58 34.18
C ILE A 263 -6.09 -16.46 33.29
N GLY A 264 -6.87 -16.00 32.32
CA GLY A 264 -6.47 -14.89 31.45
C GLY A 264 -6.31 -13.58 32.19
N GLU A 265 -7.25 -13.28 33.10
CA GLU A 265 -7.22 -12.09 33.93
C GLU A 265 -5.99 -12.05 34.85
N ALA A 266 -5.60 -13.21 35.42
CA ALA A 266 -4.42 -13.33 36.26
C ALA A 266 -3.11 -13.05 35.49
N LYS A 267 -3.07 -13.31 34.17
CA LYS A 267 -1.89 -13.07 33.32
C LYS A 267 -1.93 -11.73 32.60
N SER A 268 -3.08 -11.09 32.47
CA SER A 268 -3.30 -9.77 31.87
C SER A 268 -2.81 -9.60 30.42
N PHE A 269 -2.74 -10.69 29.63
CA PHE A 269 -2.36 -10.66 28.22
C PHE A 269 -3.64 -10.68 27.33
N PRO A 270 -4.00 -9.56 26.67
CA PRO A 270 -5.25 -9.48 25.91
C PRO A 270 -5.39 -10.58 24.84
N GLY A 271 -4.34 -10.87 24.07
CA GLY A 271 -4.39 -11.92 23.05
C GLY A 271 -4.65 -13.33 23.63
N GLN A 272 -4.13 -13.65 24.80
CA GLN A 272 -4.42 -14.92 25.50
C GLN A 272 -5.87 -14.97 25.96
N ILE A 273 -6.41 -13.87 26.47
CA ILE A 273 -7.81 -13.75 26.89
C ILE A 273 -8.73 -13.99 25.69
N ASP A 274 -8.43 -13.33 24.55
CA ASP A 274 -9.21 -13.44 23.32
C ASP A 274 -9.22 -14.88 22.78
N VAL A 275 -8.05 -15.53 22.68
CA VAL A 275 -7.94 -16.91 22.20
C VAL A 275 -8.65 -17.89 23.15
N ALA A 276 -8.49 -17.74 24.47
CA ALA A 276 -9.19 -18.56 25.45
C ALA A 276 -10.71 -18.37 25.38
N GLY A 277 -11.17 -17.13 25.14
CA GLY A 277 -12.57 -16.82 24.87
C GLY A 277 -13.09 -17.57 23.66
N ARG A 278 -12.35 -17.50 22.56
CA ARG A 278 -12.70 -18.19 21.32
C ARG A 278 -12.74 -19.72 21.47
N LEU A 279 -11.80 -20.31 22.21
CA LEU A 279 -11.79 -21.76 22.49
C LEU A 279 -13.00 -22.22 23.31
N ARG A 280 -13.54 -21.33 24.16
CA ARG A 280 -14.80 -21.65 24.91
C ARG A 280 -16.06 -21.58 24.05
N GLU A 281 -16.03 -20.79 22.96
CA GLU A 281 -17.14 -20.63 22.02
C GLU A 281 -17.22 -21.79 21.01
N LEU A 282 -16.08 -22.41 20.70
CA LEU A 282 -15.95 -23.57 19.79
C LEU A 282 -16.22 -24.87 20.48
#